data_f61a0a4059106c37b9ee9c822ae9955c
#
_entry.id   f61a0a4059106c37b9ee9c822ae9955c
#
_cell.length_a   1.000
_cell.length_b   1.000
_cell.length_c   1.000
_cell.angle_alpha   90.00
_cell.angle_beta   90.00
_cell.angle_gamma   90.00
#
_symmetry.space_group_name_H-M   'P 1'
#
loop_
_entity.id
_entity.type
_entity.pdbx_description
1 polymer ?
#
loop_
_entity_poly.entity_id
_entity_poly.type
_entity_poly.pdbx_seq_one_letter_code
_entity_poly.pdbx_strand_id
1 'polypeptide(L)'
;RVFFAHKDPNPLVRNKSRQILENAGIEVFEGLEACQNDKELFSEIEHFFEAYDYFVSNKFPFIELKLAVSADGFIALNNYTQVAITHSEANKKNHRLRSYSDAILVSSRTALLDNPSLDVRYVEGNSPIKIIFGLSSILPKDLKLFSKGKTIVFSQNLQEQLKGKAEIVLLPSENFKDNWLFMLKYLAGLGIHRLMVEPGKIL
;
A
#
# COMPACT_ATOMS: atom_id res chain seq x y z
N ARG A 1 -32.59 11.27 11.77
CA ARG A 1 -32.02 9.92 11.54
C ARG A 1 -30.59 10.06 11.10
N VAL A 2 -29.69 9.20 11.60
CA VAL A 2 -28.29 9.10 11.20
C VAL A 2 -27.99 7.66 10.80
N PHE A 3 -27.31 7.48 9.68
CA PHE A 3 -26.90 6.19 9.15
C PHE A 3 -25.36 6.18 9.04
N PHE A 4 -24.72 5.14 9.58
CA PHE A 4 -23.30 4.90 9.36
C PHE A 4 -23.01 3.41 9.28
N ALA A 5 -22.32 2.99 8.23
CA ALA A 5 -22.10 1.58 7.97
C ALA A 5 -20.89 1.02 8.73
N HIS A 6 -19.88 1.85 9.01
CA HIS A 6 -18.64 1.41 9.64
C HIS A 6 -18.40 2.12 10.96
N LYS A 7 -17.95 1.36 11.98
CA LYS A 7 -17.58 1.90 13.30
C LYS A 7 -16.13 2.33 13.31
N ASP A 8 -15.88 3.57 13.75
CA ASP A 8 -14.50 4.01 13.94
C ASP A 8 -13.79 3.12 15.00
N PRO A 9 -12.70 2.43 14.65
CA PRO A 9 -11.95 1.60 15.58
C PRO A 9 -11.17 2.39 16.63
N ASN A 10 -11.00 3.71 16.41
CA ASN A 10 -10.23 4.58 17.31
C ASN A 10 -10.87 4.64 18.70
N PRO A 11 -10.17 4.23 19.78
CA PRO A 11 -10.71 4.22 21.14
C PRO A 11 -11.21 5.59 21.64
N LEU A 12 -10.70 6.69 21.07
CA LEU A 12 -11.13 8.05 21.43
C LEU A 12 -12.52 8.38 20.91
N VAL A 13 -12.96 7.75 19.81
CA VAL A 13 -14.22 8.01 19.11
C VAL A 13 -15.21 6.86 19.27
N ARG A 14 -14.71 5.64 19.33
CA ARG A 14 -15.50 4.39 19.32
C ARG A 14 -16.69 4.43 20.29
N ASN A 15 -17.88 4.12 19.78
CA ASN A 15 -19.17 3.99 20.49
C ASN A 15 -19.70 5.28 21.17
N LYS A 16 -18.98 6.39 21.18
CA LYS A 16 -19.43 7.63 21.82
C LYS A 16 -20.49 8.35 20.99
N SER A 17 -20.30 8.39 19.68
CA SER A 17 -21.18 9.12 18.76
C SER A 17 -22.61 8.56 18.77
N ARG A 18 -22.78 7.25 18.77
CA ARG A 18 -24.09 6.60 18.84
C ARG A 18 -24.85 7.03 20.09
N GLN A 19 -24.22 6.88 21.25
CA GLN A 19 -24.85 7.18 22.54
C GLN A 19 -25.23 8.67 22.66
N ILE A 20 -24.38 9.58 22.18
CA ILE A 20 -24.66 11.02 22.15
C ILE A 20 -25.88 11.32 21.30
N LEU A 21 -25.98 10.74 20.11
CA LEU A 21 -27.10 10.93 19.20
C LEU A 21 -28.40 10.36 19.74
N GLU A 22 -28.39 9.14 20.27
CA GLU A 22 -29.56 8.50 20.86
C GLU A 22 -30.08 9.27 22.12
N ASN A 23 -29.17 9.78 22.95
CA ASN A 23 -29.52 10.63 24.08
C ASN A 23 -30.15 11.97 23.67
N ALA A 24 -29.84 12.43 22.45
CA ALA A 24 -30.47 13.61 21.83
C ALA A 24 -31.77 13.29 21.09
N GLY A 25 -32.31 12.08 21.20
CA GLY A 25 -33.54 11.64 20.55
C GLY A 25 -33.40 11.37 19.05
N ILE A 26 -32.18 11.18 18.55
CA ILE A 26 -31.91 10.91 17.14
C ILE A 26 -31.84 9.39 16.93
N GLU A 27 -32.63 8.87 16.01
CA GLU A 27 -32.55 7.48 15.58
C GLU A 27 -31.22 7.21 14.87
N VAL A 28 -30.52 6.14 15.25
CA VAL A 28 -29.21 5.77 14.71
C VAL A 28 -29.27 4.35 14.16
N PHE A 29 -28.90 4.21 12.90
CA PHE A 29 -28.78 2.94 12.18
C PHE A 29 -27.29 2.69 11.89
N GLU A 30 -26.80 1.47 12.18
CA GLU A 30 -25.39 1.15 12.00
C GLU A 30 -25.15 -0.20 11.32
N GLY A 31 -23.98 -0.36 10.74
CA GLY A 31 -23.56 -1.59 10.10
C GLY A 31 -24.46 -1.97 8.92
N LEU A 32 -24.81 -3.25 8.83
CA LEU A 32 -25.64 -3.79 7.77
C LEU A 32 -27.04 -3.12 7.70
N GLU A 33 -27.60 -2.75 8.84
CA GLU A 33 -28.89 -2.04 8.92
C GLU A 33 -28.81 -0.66 8.26
N ALA A 34 -27.70 0.06 8.43
CA ALA A 34 -27.46 1.34 7.75
C ALA A 34 -27.38 1.20 6.22
N CYS A 35 -26.94 0.05 5.74
CA CYS A 35 -26.92 -0.32 4.34
C CYS A 35 -28.25 -0.89 3.82
N GLN A 36 -29.34 -0.76 4.58
CA GLN A 36 -30.66 -1.32 4.23
C GLN A 36 -30.61 -2.85 4.00
N ASN A 37 -29.76 -3.55 4.71
CA ASN A 37 -29.45 -4.98 4.57
C ASN A 37 -28.83 -5.41 3.22
N ASP A 38 -28.30 -4.48 2.45
CA ASP A 38 -27.46 -4.78 1.30
C ASP A 38 -26.09 -5.29 1.75
N LYS A 39 -25.91 -6.62 1.65
CA LYS A 39 -24.69 -7.31 2.09
C LYS A 39 -23.48 -7.02 1.20
N GLU A 40 -23.72 -6.77 -0.09
CA GLU A 40 -22.66 -6.46 -1.05
C GLU A 40 -22.07 -5.07 -0.76
N LEU A 41 -22.94 -4.06 -0.64
CA LEU A 41 -22.55 -2.71 -0.23
C LEU A 41 -21.83 -2.71 1.13
N PHE A 42 -22.36 -3.44 2.12
CA PHE A 42 -21.74 -3.52 3.43
C PHE A 42 -20.34 -4.14 3.35
N SER A 43 -20.17 -5.23 2.59
CA SER A 43 -18.87 -5.87 2.38
C SER A 43 -17.86 -4.96 1.67
N GLU A 44 -18.30 -4.16 0.70
CA GLU A 44 -17.44 -3.16 0.04
C GLU A 44 -16.96 -2.09 1.01
N ILE A 45 -17.84 -1.61 1.90
CA ILE A 45 -17.51 -0.63 2.92
C ILE A 45 -16.49 -1.19 3.92
N GLU A 46 -16.72 -2.40 4.44
CA GLU A 46 -15.78 -3.08 5.35
C GLU A 46 -14.39 -3.25 4.70
N HIS A 47 -14.35 -3.68 3.44
CA HIS A 47 -13.09 -3.80 2.71
C HIS A 47 -12.39 -2.45 2.49
N PHE A 48 -13.16 -1.37 2.29
CA PHE A 48 -12.59 -0.02 2.17
C PHE A 48 -11.87 0.41 3.46
N PHE A 49 -12.47 0.13 4.62
CA PHE A 49 -11.91 0.51 5.92
C PHE A 49 -10.87 -0.48 6.48
N GLU A 50 -10.73 -1.67 5.94
CA GLU A 50 -9.87 -2.75 6.44
C GLU A 50 -8.45 -2.28 6.79
N ALA A 51 -7.81 -1.49 5.91
CA ALA A 51 -6.46 -1.00 6.13
C ALA A 51 -6.39 0.01 7.29
N TYR A 52 -7.38 0.86 7.41
CA TYR A 52 -7.49 1.82 8.51
C TYR A 52 -7.71 1.10 9.86
N ASP A 53 -8.60 0.15 9.91
CA ASP A 53 -8.90 -0.65 11.10
C ASP A 53 -7.66 -1.43 11.58
N TYR A 54 -6.97 -2.05 10.62
CA TYR A 54 -5.72 -2.75 10.91
C TYR A 54 -4.67 -1.79 11.47
N PHE A 55 -4.48 -0.63 10.83
CA PHE A 55 -3.52 0.38 11.26
C PHE A 55 -3.81 0.91 12.67
N VAL A 56 -5.06 1.25 12.95
CA VAL A 56 -5.46 1.76 14.27
C VAL A 56 -5.22 0.72 15.36
N SER A 57 -5.50 -0.55 15.06
CA SER A 57 -5.36 -1.66 16.02
C SER A 57 -3.91 -2.11 16.22
N ASN A 58 -3.11 -2.16 15.15
CA ASN A 58 -1.78 -2.77 15.16
C ASN A 58 -0.63 -1.75 15.11
N LYS A 59 -0.91 -0.50 14.73
CA LYS A 59 0.09 0.57 14.55
C LYS A 59 1.15 0.25 13.47
N PHE A 60 0.76 -0.56 12.48
CA PHE A 60 1.53 -0.91 11.30
C PHE A 60 0.67 -0.77 10.04
N PRO A 61 1.28 -0.53 8.86
CA PRO A 61 0.56 -0.58 7.61
C PRO A 61 -0.09 -1.94 7.37
N PHE A 62 -1.30 -1.96 6.83
CA PHE A 62 -1.89 -3.14 6.22
C PHE A 62 -1.13 -3.48 4.94
N ILE A 63 -0.64 -4.71 4.83
CA ILE A 63 0.19 -5.13 3.70
C ILE A 63 -0.68 -5.92 2.73
N GLU A 64 -0.79 -5.42 1.51
CA GLU A 64 -1.47 -6.09 0.40
C GLU A 64 -0.45 -6.59 -0.62
N LEU A 65 -0.37 -7.92 -0.81
CA LEU A 65 0.52 -8.53 -1.79
C LEU A 65 -0.17 -8.64 -3.15
N LYS A 66 0.46 -8.07 -4.19
CA LYS A 66 0.02 -8.25 -5.58
C LYS A 66 1.01 -9.11 -6.34
N LEU A 67 0.56 -10.25 -6.79
CA LEU A 67 1.32 -11.19 -7.63
C LEU A 67 0.61 -11.40 -8.97
N ALA A 68 1.39 -11.42 -10.06
CA ALA A 68 0.97 -11.98 -11.34
C ALA A 68 1.61 -13.35 -11.48
N VAL A 69 0.77 -14.39 -11.64
CA VAL A 69 1.21 -15.78 -11.64
C VAL A 69 0.71 -16.44 -12.94
N SER A 70 1.57 -17.18 -13.62
CA SER A 70 1.18 -17.99 -14.77
C SER A 70 0.37 -19.19 -14.35
N ALA A 71 -0.28 -19.89 -15.29
CA ALA A 71 -1.11 -21.05 -14.98
C ALA A 71 -0.35 -22.21 -14.30
N ASP A 72 0.95 -22.28 -14.52
CA ASP A 72 1.88 -23.25 -13.91
C ASP A 72 2.57 -22.72 -12.64
N GLY A 73 2.13 -21.57 -12.10
CA GLY A 73 2.54 -21.08 -10.78
C GLY A 73 3.81 -20.22 -10.76
N PHE A 74 4.32 -19.74 -11.91
CA PHE A 74 5.53 -18.93 -11.96
C PHE A 74 5.23 -17.44 -12.09
N ILE A 75 6.08 -16.61 -11.49
CA ILE A 75 6.00 -15.14 -11.53
C ILE A 75 6.95 -14.52 -12.56
N ALA A 76 7.95 -15.27 -13.04
CA ALA A 76 8.94 -14.83 -14.01
C ALA A 76 9.64 -16.02 -14.67
N LEU A 77 10.25 -15.79 -15.83
CA LEU A 77 11.15 -16.75 -16.46
C LEU A 77 12.51 -16.80 -15.74
N ASN A 78 13.22 -17.92 -15.88
CA ASN A 78 14.54 -18.08 -15.28
C ASN A 78 15.62 -17.16 -15.90
N ASN A 79 15.44 -16.72 -17.13
CA ASN A 79 16.37 -15.86 -17.88
C ASN A 79 16.14 -14.37 -17.64
N TYR A 80 15.28 -13.98 -16.70
CA TYR A 80 14.89 -12.59 -16.38
C TYR A 80 14.25 -11.81 -17.54
N THR A 81 13.83 -12.46 -18.61
CA THR A 81 13.06 -11.81 -19.67
C THR A 81 11.70 -11.42 -19.11
N GLN A 82 11.32 -10.16 -19.30
CA GLN A 82 10.00 -9.69 -18.93
C GLN A 82 8.92 -10.37 -19.78
N VAL A 83 7.95 -11.00 -19.12
CA VAL A 83 6.79 -11.61 -19.76
C VAL A 83 5.53 -10.95 -19.24
N ALA A 84 4.67 -10.49 -20.14
CA ALA A 84 3.35 -10.01 -19.79
C ALA A 84 2.46 -11.21 -19.46
N ILE A 85 2.33 -11.54 -18.18
CA ILE A 85 1.47 -12.63 -17.69
C ILE A 85 -0.01 -12.22 -17.74
N THR A 86 -0.30 -10.92 -17.64
CA THR A 86 -1.66 -10.37 -17.50
C THR A 86 -2.04 -9.51 -18.70
N HIS A 87 -3.33 -9.52 -19.05
CA HIS A 87 -3.90 -8.70 -20.12
C HIS A 87 -4.36 -7.31 -19.62
N SER A 88 -4.93 -6.50 -20.53
CA SER A 88 -5.29 -5.10 -20.29
C SER A 88 -6.25 -4.87 -19.11
N GLU A 89 -7.27 -5.74 -18.94
CA GLU A 89 -8.23 -5.61 -17.85
C GLU A 89 -7.58 -5.85 -16.47
N ALA A 90 -6.70 -6.85 -16.37
CA ALA A 90 -5.93 -7.08 -15.15
C ALA A 90 -5.00 -5.89 -14.83
N ASN A 91 -4.44 -5.24 -15.86
CA ASN A 91 -3.65 -4.03 -15.69
C ASN A 91 -4.49 -2.86 -15.16
N LYS A 92 -5.72 -2.66 -15.65
CA LYS A 92 -6.64 -1.65 -15.10
C LYS A 92 -6.96 -1.93 -13.62
N LYS A 93 -7.26 -3.19 -13.29
CA LYS A 93 -7.49 -3.61 -11.90
C LYS A 93 -6.26 -3.33 -11.02
N ASN A 94 -5.05 -3.63 -11.51
CA ASN A 94 -3.81 -3.33 -10.80
C ASN A 94 -3.65 -1.83 -10.51
N HIS A 95 -3.94 -0.97 -11.52
CA HIS A 95 -3.90 0.48 -11.32
C HIS A 95 -4.98 0.99 -10.38
N ARG A 96 -6.12 0.32 -10.30
CA ARG A 96 -7.16 0.63 -9.29
C ARG A 96 -6.67 0.27 -7.88
N LEU A 97 -6.04 -0.88 -7.69
CA LEU A 97 -5.42 -1.25 -6.39
C LEU A 97 -4.34 -0.24 -5.98
N ARG A 98 -3.49 0.19 -6.92
CA ARG A 98 -2.50 1.25 -6.66
C ARG A 98 -3.13 2.57 -6.24
N SER A 99 -4.28 2.96 -6.83
CA SER A 99 -4.96 4.22 -6.48
C SER A 99 -5.58 4.22 -5.09
N TYR A 100 -5.82 3.04 -4.52
CA TYR A 100 -6.32 2.88 -3.14
C TYR A 100 -5.19 2.68 -2.11
N SER A 101 -3.94 2.56 -2.57
CA SER A 101 -2.80 2.35 -1.69
C SER A 101 -2.10 3.67 -1.38
N ASP A 102 -1.71 3.88 -0.12
CA ASP A 102 -0.92 5.05 0.28
C ASP A 102 0.52 4.94 -0.22
N ALA A 103 1.06 3.72 -0.23
CA ALA A 103 2.39 3.44 -0.72
C ALA A 103 2.45 2.13 -1.51
N ILE A 104 3.43 2.05 -2.43
CA ILE A 104 3.75 0.84 -3.21
C ILE A 104 5.23 0.51 -3.04
N LEU A 105 5.51 -0.75 -2.69
CA LEU A 105 6.85 -1.24 -2.42
C LEU A 105 7.32 -2.24 -3.48
N VAL A 106 8.55 -2.03 -3.93
CA VAL A 106 9.32 -2.99 -4.73
C VAL A 106 10.73 -3.16 -4.17
N SER A 107 11.38 -4.28 -4.49
CA SER A 107 12.80 -4.44 -4.17
C SER A 107 13.67 -3.56 -5.08
N SER A 108 14.89 -3.24 -4.63
CA SER A 108 15.90 -2.56 -5.46
C SER A 108 16.21 -3.36 -6.74
N ARG A 109 16.19 -4.69 -6.66
CA ARG A 109 16.38 -5.57 -7.80
C ARG A 109 15.25 -5.42 -8.83
N THR A 110 13.99 -5.41 -8.39
CA THR A 110 12.84 -5.16 -9.28
C THR A 110 12.93 -3.78 -9.93
N ALA A 111 13.31 -2.75 -9.13
CA ALA A 111 13.51 -1.41 -9.66
C ALA A 111 14.57 -1.36 -10.76
N LEU A 112 15.68 -2.08 -10.61
CA LEU A 112 16.78 -2.13 -11.59
C LEU A 112 16.43 -2.93 -12.84
N LEU A 113 15.80 -4.10 -12.69
CA LEU A 113 15.52 -5.00 -13.81
C LEU A 113 14.31 -4.57 -14.63
N ASP A 114 13.24 -4.15 -13.97
CA ASP A 114 11.97 -3.86 -14.63
C ASP A 114 11.77 -2.38 -14.94
N ASN A 115 12.55 -1.52 -14.27
CA ASN A 115 12.45 -0.05 -14.40
C ASN A 115 10.99 0.43 -14.41
N PRO A 116 10.18 0.06 -13.41
CA PRO A 116 8.76 0.36 -13.38
C PRO A 116 8.50 1.82 -13.04
N SER A 117 7.39 2.39 -13.52
CA SER A 117 6.97 3.74 -13.13
C SER A 117 6.25 3.77 -11.78
N LEU A 118 5.58 2.68 -11.40
CA LEU A 118 4.77 2.52 -10.18
C LEU A 118 3.70 3.61 -9.97
N ASP A 119 3.26 4.22 -11.05
CA ASP A 119 2.23 5.26 -11.07
C ASP A 119 0.83 4.70 -11.39
N VAL A 120 -0.18 5.56 -11.22
CA VAL A 120 -1.56 5.33 -11.68
C VAL A 120 -1.76 6.08 -12.99
N ARG A 121 -2.17 5.38 -14.07
CA ARG A 121 -2.37 5.97 -15.41
C ARG A 121 -3.51 5.38 -16.24
N TYR A 122 -4.07 4.24 -15.82
CA TYR A 122 -5.17 3.58 -16.55
C TYR A 122 -6.53 3.77 -15.90
N VAL A 123 -6.57 4.43 -14.74
CA VAL A 123 -7.76 4.79 -13.99
C VAL A 123 -7.57 6.16 -13.36
N GLU A 124 -8.65 6.81 -12.94
CA GLU A 124 -8.59 8.01 -12.12
C GLU A 124 -8.10 7.67 -10.71
N GLY A 125 -7.36 8.57 -10.09
CA GLY A 125 -6.85 8.45 -8.74
C GLY A 125 -5.41 8.92 -8.58
N ASN A 126 -4.96 9.01 -7.33
CA ASN A 126 -3.62 9.44 -6.98
C ASN A 126 -2.62 8.29 -7.10
N SER A 127 -1.39 8.63 -7.50
CA SER A 127 -0.30 7.65 -7.45
C SER A 127 0.23 7.52 -6.02
N PRO A 128 0.48 6.28 -5.54
CA PRO A 128 1.03 6.03 -4.21
C PRO A 128 2.46 6.56 -4.06
N ILE A 129 2.91 6.73 -2.82
CA ILE A 129 4.32 6.94 -2.50
C ILE A 129 5.09 5.68 -2.89
N LYS A 130 6.19 5.84 -3.62
CA LYS A 130 7.00 4.72 -4.09
C LYS A 130 8.05 4.38 -3.05
N ILE A 131 8.09 3.12 -2.66
CA ILE A 131 9.05 2.60 -1.68
C ILE A 131 9.98 1.62 -2.40
N ILE A 132 11.27 1.85 -2.27
CA ILE A 132 12.28 0.89 -2.70
C ILE A 132 12.96 0.35 -1.45
N PHE A 133 12.95 -0.96 -1.32
CA PHE A 133 13.64 -1.65 -0.24
C PHE A 133 14.78 -2.49 -0.82
N GLY A 134 16.02 -2.18 -0.42
CA GLY A 134 17.17 -2.90 -0.92
C GLY A 134 18.42 -2.59 -0.14
N LEU A 135 19.14 -3.64 0.25
CA LEU A 135 20.21 -3.53 1.23
C LEU A 135 21.45 -2.79 0.70
N SER A 136 21.98 -3.15 -0.47
CA SER A 136 23.30 -2.66 -0.92
C SER A 136 23.37 -2.12 -2.35
N SER A 137 22.27 -2.19 -3.11
CA SER A 137 22.27 -1.78 -4.53
C SER A 137 22.38 -0.26 -4.67
N ILE A 138 23.25 0.20 -5.56
CA ILE A 138 23.27 1.59 -6.01
C ILE A 138 22.27 1.75 -7.15
N LEU A 139 21.34 2.70 -6.99
CA LEU A 139 20.27 2.92 -7.95
C LEU A 139 20.63 4.03 -8.96
N PRO A 140 20.49 3.80 -10.27
CA PRO A 140 20.64 4.85 -11.27
C PRO A 140 19.60 5.96 -11.08
N LYS A 141 20.01 7.21 -11.29
CA LYS A 141 19.16 8.40 -11.12
C LYS A 141 18.09 8.59 -12.20
N ASP A 142 18.15 7.85 -13.28
CA ASP A 142 17.29 7.91 -14.46
C ASP A 142 16.20 6.83 -14.49
N LEU A 143 16.06 6.06 -13.42
CA LEU A 143 14.94 5.12 -13.29
C LEU A 143 13.59 5.85 -13.35
N LYS A 144 12.64 5.28 -14.09
CA LYS A 144 11.29 5.85 -14.31
C LYS A 144 10.56 6.19 -13.01
N LEU A 145 10.78 5.40 -11.97
CA LEU A 145 10.15 5.62 -10.66
C LEU A 145 10.54 6.97 -10.01
N PHE A 146 11.69 7.57 -10.38
CA PHE A 146 12.10 8.89 -9.90
C PHE A 146 11.57 10.07 -10.75
N SER A 147 10.84 9.81 -11.83
CA SER A 147 10.37 10.85 -12.75
C SER A 147 9.24 11.70 -12.20
N LYS A 148 8.35 11.11 -11.38
CA LYS A 148 7.15 11.78 -10.84
C LYS A 148 6.82 11.27 -9.43
N GLY A 149 6.27 12.13 -8.60
CA GLY A 149 5.78 11.79 -7.26
C GLY A 149 6.89 11.51 -6.24
N LYS A 150 6.48 11.26 -5.00
CA LYS A 150 7.42 11.00 -3.89
C LYS A 150 7.97 9.58 -3.97
N THR A 151 9.28 9.45 -3.76
CA THR A 151 9.98 8.15 -3.64
C THR A 151 10.82 8.14 -2.37
N ILE A 152 10.75 7.05 -1.62
CA ILE A 152 11.56 6.78 -0.43
C ILE A 152 12.38 5.52 -0.70
N VAL A 153 13.69 5.59 -0.46
CA VAL A 153 14.61 4.48 -0.66
C VAL A 153 15.19 4.06 0.67
N PHE A 154 14.89 2.83 1.08
CA PHE A 154 15.51 2.19 2.24
C PHE A 154 16.75 1.42 1.77
N SER A 155 17.92 1.83 2.21
CA SER A 155 19.21 1.31 1.77
C SER A 155 20.22 1.28 2.90
N GLN A 156 21.18 0.35 2.84
CA GLN A 156 22.35 0.35 3.75
C GLN A 156 23.41 1.38 3.32
N ASN A 157 23.36 1.81 2.05
CA ASN A 157 24.31 2.75 1.49
C ASN A 157 23.68 4.11 1.23
N LEU A 158 24.46 5.16 1.41
CA LEU A 158 24.11 6.48 0.90
C LEU A 158 23.92 6.43 -0.61
N GLN A 159 22.92 7.13 -1.11
CA GLN A 159 22.55 7.20 -2.51
C GLN A 159 22.73 8.65 -3.00
N GLU A 160 23.96 9.16 -2.94
CA GLU A 160 24.27 10.58 -3.23
C GLU A 160 23.75 11.05 -4.60
N GLN A 161 23.75 10.16 -5.59
CA GLN A 161 23.23 10.41 -6.94
C GLN A 161 21.73 10.65 -7.00
N LEU A 162 21.00 10.28 -5.94
CA LEU A 162 19.54 10.48 -5.81
C LEU A 162 19.15 11.76 -5.06
N LYS A 163 20.13 12.59 -4.70
CA LYS A 163 19.87 13.87 -4.02
C LYS A 163 18.87 14.73 -4.81
N GLY A 164 17.80 15.15 -4.15
CA GLY A 164 16.71 15.91 -4.78
C GLY A 164 15.71 15.08 -5.61
N LYS A 165 15.91 13.76 -5.73
CA LYS A 165 14.99 12.85 -6.44
C LYS A 165 14.24 11.89 -5.53
N ALA A 166 14.87 11.49 -4.44
CA ALA A 166 14.28 10.57 -3.48
C ALA A 166 14.72 10.94 -2.06
N GLU A 167 13.89 10.56 -1.10
CA GLU A 167 14.23 10.53 0.31
C GLU A 167 15.00 9.25 0.60
N ILE A 168 16.18 9.37 1.21
CA ILE A 168 17.03 8.22 1.53
C ILE A 168 16.96 7.94 3.03
N VAL A 169 16.55 6.74 3.38
CA VAL A 169 16.47 6.25 4.75
C VAL A 169 17.50 5.14 4.93
N LEU A 170 18.49 5.38 5.77
CA LEU A 170 19.51 4.39 6.06
C LEU A 170 18.96 3.27 6.95
N LEU A 171 19.17 2.04 6.52
CA LEU A 171 18.78 0.86 7.26
C LEU A 171 19.75 0.60 8.41
N PRO A 172 19.26 0.31 9.64
CA PRO A 172 20.09 0.25 10.83
C PRO A 172 20.85 -1.08 11.02
N SER A 173 20.51 -2.13 10.28
CA SER A 173 21.00 -3.50 10.52
C SER A 173 21.38 -4.19 9.21
N GLU A 174 22.18 -5.25 9.31
CA GLU A 174 22.40 -6.20 8.20
C GLU A 174 21.29 -7.27 8.12
N ASN A 175 20.51 -7.41 9.19
CA ASN A 175 19.45 -8.39 9.28
C ASN A 175 18.21 -7.90 8.52
N PHE A 176 17.72 -8.72 7.59
CA PHE A 176 16.53 -8.41 6.79
C PHE A 176 15.29 -8.14 7.66
N LYS A 177 15.03 -8.98 8.66
CA LYS A 177 13.83 -8.89 9.50
C LYS A 177 13.82 -7.59 10.32
N ASP A 178 14.95 -7.18 10.86
CA ASP A 178 15.07 -5.95 11.64
C ASP A 178 14.84 -4.73 10.74
N ASN A 179 15.43 -4.73 9.55
CA ASN A 179 15.27 -3.67 8.57
C ASN A 179 13.83 -3.59 8.04
N TRP A 180 13.18 -4.75 7.83
CA TRP A 180 11.77 -4.81 7.43
C TRP A 180 10.87 -4.18 8.49
N LEU A 181 11.07 -4.56 9.76
CA LEU A 181 10.32 -3.99 10.88
C LEU A 181 10.59 -2.50 11.06
N PHE A 182 11.83 -2.06 10.89
CA PHE A 182 12.22 -0.65 10.92
C PHE A 182 11.47 0.14 9.83
N MET A 183 11.48 -0.35 8.59
CA MET A 183 10.76 0.26 7.48
C MET A 183 9.26 0.38 7.77
N LEU A 184 8.61 -0.68 8.25
CA LEU A 184 7.18 -0.66 8.57
C LEU A 184 6.86 0.37 9.65
N LYS A 185 7.67 0.48 10.70
CA LYS A 185 7.52 1.51 11.74
C LYS A 185 7.70 2.92 11.17
N TYR A 186 8.69 3.10 10.30
CA TYR A 186 8.92 4.38 9.63
C TYR A 186 7.71 4.79 8.77
N LEU A 187 7.19 3.88 7.97
CA LEU A 187 6.00 4.12 7.14
C LEU A 187 4.75 4.41 7.98
N ALA A 188 4.57 3.68 9.08
CA ALA A 188 3.50 3.95 10.05
C ALA A 188 3.60 5.37 10.64
N GLY A 189 4.81 5.84 10.97
CA GLY A 189 5.07 7.21 11.43
C GLY A 189 4.73 8.28 10.39
N LEU A 190 4.74 7.94 9.10
CA LEU A 190 4.30 8.83 8.00
C LEU A 190 2.78 8.79 7.76
N GLY A 191 2.02 7.98 8.50
CA GLY A 191 0.59 7.81 8.32
C GLY A 191 0.23 6.94 7.11
N ILE A 192 1.09 6.05 6.68
CA ILE A 192 0.80 5.05 5.63
C ILE A 192 -0.04 3.95 6.25
N HIS A 193 -1.30 3.82 5.83
CA HIS A 193 -2.23 2.80 6.31
C HIS A 193 -2.23 1.56 5.43
N ARG A 194 -2.20 1.73 4.09
CA ARG A 194 -2.21 0.63 3.11
C ARG A 194 -0.90 0.64 2.30
N LEU A 195 -0.13 -0.44 2.44
CA LEU A 195 1.11 -0.69 1.71
C LEU A 195 0.90 -1.82 0.70
N MET A 196 0.86 -1.49 -0.58
CA MET A 196 0.87 -2.48 -1.65
C MET A 196 2.30 -2.96 -1.88
N VAL A 197 2.51 -4.27 -1.90
CA VAL A 197 3.81 -4.87 -2.21
C VAL A 197 3.72 -5.61 -3.53
N GLU A 198 4.55 -5.23 -4.49
CA GLU A 198 4.75 -5.94 -5.75
C GLU A 198 6.08 -6.71 -5.65
N PRO A 199 6.07 -7.93 -5.09
CA PRO A 199 7.29 -8.68 -4.87
C PRO A 199 7.86 -9.20 -6.18
N GLY A 200 9.17 -9.14 -6.30
CA GLY A 200 9.92 -9.85 -7.32
C GLY A 200 10.29 -11.26 -6.86
N LYS A 201 11.20 -11.92 -7.62
CA LYS A 201 11.69 -13.28 -7.31
C LYS A 201 12.40 -13.39 -5.93
N ILE A 202 12.82 -12.26 -5.34
CA ILE A 202 13.67 -12.20 -4.13
C ILE A 202 13.19 -11.04 -3.23
N LEU A 203 11.93 -10.95 -2.93
CA LEU A 203 11.43 -10.08 -1.87
C LEU A 203 10.66 -10.90 -0.89
#